data_e1cbdf251cfc5003e6df214d4d1f4627
#
_entry.id   e1cbdf251cfc5003e6df214d4d1f4627
#
_cell.length_a   1.000
_cell.length_b   1.000
_cell.length_c   1.000
_cell.angle_alpha   90.00
_cell.angle_beta   90.00
_cell.angle_gamma   90.00
#
_symmetry.space_group_name_H-M   'P 1'
#
loop_
_entity.id
_entity.type
_entity.pdbx_description
1 polymer ?
#
loop_
_entity_poly.entity_id
_entity_poly.type
_entity_poly.pdbx_seq_one_letter_code
_entity_poly.pdbx_strand_id
1 'polypeptide(L)'
;MNEQLLENLIKQDIESIFTQILIKHNYIFPISAKSRSGAEISDYLEDGFVEYITKNPHERIYNPKDAPKGATKNPYDFCFNYKHPESGFDDLIWGDIKATKFSYADSNPDLGTPEKIIKFIMDGHFYLLFVFLEYEATEDNQTKFLAFEDGRYVHCQFLKDIHHSVRINPKPQFQVNIHEPEEYRTRDEFLKLFYTKYKESIDRNIAKQEAKKADLDSRFDSMLQRLKTYNDKINHDH
;
A
#
# COMPACT_ATOMS: atom_id res chain seq x y z
N MET A 1 1.82 29.84 -2.47
CA MET A 1 2.19 28.75 -1.53
C MET A 1 3.13 27.83 -2.27
N ASN A 2 4.14 27.27 -1.61
CA ASN A 2 4.99 26.24 -2.23
C ASN A 2 4.24 24.89 -2.23
N GLU A 3 4.54 24.01 -3.17
CA GLU A 3 3.86 22.71 -3.35
C GLU A 3 3.92 21.85 -2.08
N GLN A 4 5.07 21.76 -1.44
CA GLN A 4 5.24 20.99 -0.20
C GLN A 4 4.34 21.50 0.96
N LEU A 5 4.15 22.79 1.08
CA LEU A 5 3.24 23.36 2.10
C LEU A 5 1.79 23.00 1.81
N LEU A 6 1.39 23.02 0.53
CA LEU A 6 0.06 22.62 0.11
C LEU A 6 -0.17 21.13 0.41
N GLU A 7 0.77 20.27 0.05
CA GLU A 7 0.69 18.83 0.30
C GLU A 7 0.65 18.50 1.80
N ASN A 8 1.41 19.22 2.62
CA ASN A 8 1.32 19.09 4.08
C ASN A 8 -0.06 19.49 4.61
N LEU A 9 -0.67 20.53 4.04
CA LEU A 9 -2.02 20.93 4.43
C LEU A 9 -3.06 19.84 4.05
N ILE A 10 -2.95 19.26 2.85
CA ILE A 10 -3.81 18.14 2.44
C ILE A 10 -3.67 16.97 3.43
N LYS A 11 -2.44 16.57 3.77
CA LYS A 11 -2.18 15.48 4.74
C LYS A 11 -2.82 15.78 6.09
N GLN A 12 -2.62 16.98 6.63
CA GLN A 12 -3.18 17.39 7.92
C GLN A 12 -4.72 17.37 7.94
N ASP A 13 -5.37 17.84 6.88
CA ASP A 13 -6.82 17.80 6.77
C ASP A 13 -7.33 16.35 6.77
N ILE A 14 -6.71 15.46 6.02
CA ILE A 14 -7.09 14.06 5.94
C ILE A 14 -6.81 13.31 7.26
N GLU A 15 -5.64 13.51 7.87
CA GLU A 15 -5.33 12.96 9.20
C GLU A 15 -6.34 13.40 10.25
N SER A 16 -6.73 14.67 10.23
CA SER A 16 -7.75 15.22 11.14
C SER A 16 -9.10 14.52 10.94
N ILE A 17 -9.55 14.36 9.69
CA ILE A 17 -10.84 13.73 9.38
C ILE A 17 -10.86 12.27 9.84
N PHE A 18 -9.85 11.47 9.47
CA PHE A 18 -9.79 10.08 9.91
C PHE A 18 -9.68 9.95 11.44
N THR A 19 -8.93 10.85 12.08
CA THR A 19 -8.87 10.88 13.54
C THR A 19 -10.24 11.14 14.16
N GLN A 20 -11.05 12.05 13.61
CA GLN A 20 -12.42 12.29 14.08
C GLN A 20 -13.33 11.07 13.87
N ILE A 21 -13.15 10.34 12.77
CA ILE A 21 -13.86 9.07 12.55
C ILE A 21 -13.47 8.05 13.63
N LEU A 22 -12.19 7.91 13.96
CA LEU A 22 -11.75 7.00 15.02
C LEU A 22 -12.29 7.41 16.40
N ILE A 23 -12.26 8.70 16.74
CA ILE A 23 -12.78 9.25 18.01
C ILE A 23 -14.26 8.91 18.17
N LYS A 24 -15.06 9.07 17.12
CA LYS A 24 -16.51 8.75 17.13
C LYS A 24 -16.78 7.30 17.58
N HIS A 25 -15.85 6.40 17.34
CA HIS A 25 -15.92 4.98 17.68
C HIS A 25 -15.03 4.60 18.88
N ASN A 26 -14.53 5.56 19.66
CA ASN A 26 -13.59 5.33 20.76
C ASN A 26 -12.37 4.48 20.33
N TYR A 27 -11.90 4.64 19.10
CA TYR A 27 -10.80 3.89 18.48
C TYR A 27 -11.02 2.37 18.40
N ILE A 28 -12.25 1.88 18.56
CA ILE A 28 -12.59 0.45 18.49
C ILE A 28 -13.69 0.25 17.47
N PHE A 29 -13.43 -0.62 16.50
CA PHE A 29 -14.42 -1.01 15.49
C PHE A 29 -14.92 -2.44 15.76
N PRO A 30 -16.21 -2.72 15.52
CA PRO A 30 -16.79 -4.05 15.66
C PRO A 30 -16.39 -4.97 14.51
N ILE A 31 -15.15 -4.89 14.08
CA ILE A 31 -14.55 -5.70 13.00
C ILE A 31 -13.65 -6.72 13.65
N SER A 32 -13.81 -8.00 13.31
CA SER A 32 -12.99 -9.07 13.85
C SER A 32 -11.52 -8.90 13.42
N ALA A 33 -10.60 -8.75 14.37
CA ALA A 33 -9.15 -8.60 14.11
C ALA A 33 -8.46 -9.90 13.68
N LYS A 34 -9.08 -10.68 12.79
CA LYS A 34 -8.52 -11.90 12.17
C LYS A 34 -7.52 -11.56 11.07
N SER A 35 -6.86 -12.55 10.50
CA SER A 35 -5.73 -12.43 9.57
C SER A 35 -5.99 -11.73 8.22
N ARG A 36 -7.16 -11.14 7.96
CA ARG A 36 -7.49 -10.36 6.76
C ARG A 36 -8.36 -9.13 7.05
N SER A 37 -8.37 -8.70 8.28
CA SER A 37 -9.20 -7.55 8.72
C SER A 37 -8.80 -6.22 8.04
N GLY A 38 -7.62 -6.11 7.49
CA GLY A 38 -7.16 -4.88 6.83
C GLY A 38 -8.12 -4.41 5.73
N ALA A 39 -8.64 -5.32 4.90
CA ALA A 39 -9.59 -4.97 3.85
C ALA A 39 -10.95 -4.52 4.41
N GLU A 40 -11.49 -5.24 5.41
CA GLU A 40 -12.76 -4.86 6.06
C GLU A 40 -12.64 -3.53 6.82
N ILE A 41 -11.46 -3.24 7.40
CA ILE A 41 -11.15 -1.96 8.03
C ILE A 41 -11.10 -0.85 6.98
N SER A 42 -10.44 -1.09 5.84
CA SER A 42 -10.40 -0.12 4.75
C SER A 42 -11.79 0.21 4.25
N ASP A 43 -12.60 -0.80 3.89
CA ASP A 43 -13.99 -0.61 3.43
C ASP A 43 -14.83 0.23 4.43
N TYR A 44 -14.66 -0.06 5.74
CA TYR A 44 -15.38 0.69 6.77
C TYR A 44 -14.93 2.15 6.88
N LEU A 45 -13.63 2.39 6.75
CA LEU A 45 -13.05 3.74 6.82
C LEU A 45 -13.35 4.56 5.56
N GLU A 46 -13.42 3.93 4.39
CA GLU A 46 -13.82 4.56 3.13
C GLU A 46 -15.25 5.09 3.22
N ASP A 47 -16.20 4.20 3.59
CA ASP A 47 -17.59 4.57 3.81
C ASP A 47 -17.70 5.69 4.88
N GLY A 48 -16.91 5.56 5.95
CA GLY A 48 -16.85 6.54 7.04
C GLY A 48 -16.33 7.92 6.59
N PHE A 49 -15.35 7.97 5.69
CA PHE A 49 -14.83 9.21 5.12
C PHE A 49 -15.88 9.94 4.29
N VAL A 50 -16.54 9.24 3.37
CA VAL A 50 -17.59 9.81 2.52
C VAL A 50 -18.77 10.30 3.37
N GLU A 51 -19.21 9.50 4.35
CA GLU A 51 -20.28 9.89 5.28
C GLU A 51 -19.88 11.14 6.10
N TYR A 52 -18.64 11.15 6.64
CA TYR A 52 -18.16 12.26 7.46
C TYR A 52 -18.17 13.57 6.69
N ILE A 53 -17.58 13.62 5.49
CA ILE A 53 -17.53 14.84 4.66
C ILE A 53 -18.93 15.27 4.21
N THR A 54 -19.81 14.33 3.92
CA THR A 54 -21.19 14.64 3.53
C THR A 54 -21.97 15.32 4.67
N LYS A 55 -21.75 14.87 5.92
CA LYS A 55 -22.41 15.43 7.10
C LYS A 55 -21.73 16.68 7.65
N ASN A 56 -20.43 16.82 7.43
CA ASN A 56 -19.60 17.91 7.90
C ASN A 56 -18.84 18.53 6.71
N PRO A 57 -19.50 19.38 5.91
CA PRO A 57 -18.88 19.98 4.74
C PRO A 57 -17.55 20.67 5.10
N HIS A 58 -16.49 20.33 4.37
CA HIS A 58 -15.16 20.88 4.57
C HIS A 58 -14.88 22.00 3.57
N GLU A 59 -14.21 23.06 3.99
CA GLU A 59 -13.99 24.24 3.14
C GLU A 59 -13.13 23.93 1.90
N ARG A 60 -12.21 22.96 2.00
CA ARG A 60 -11.25 22.59 0.97
C ARG A 60 -11.55 21.27 0.28
N ILE A 61 -12.30 20.36 0.92
CA ILE A 61 -12.60 19.02 0.41
C ILE A 61 -14.03 18.95 -0.07
N TYR A 62 -14.22 18.46 -1.31
CA TYR A 62 -15.55 18.31 -1.89
C TYR A 62 -15.61 17.09 -2.83
N ASN A 63 -16.81 16.69 -3.25
CA ASN A 63 -17.04 15.50 -4.09
C ASN A 63 -16.36 14.22 -3.59
N PRO A 64 -16.47 13.86 -2.29
CA PRO A 64 -15.91 12.61 -1.82
C PRO A 64 -16.63 11.42 -2.47
N LYS A 65 -15.87 10.40 -2.86
CA LYS A 65 -16.40 9.17 -3.45
C LYS A 65 -15.58 7.98 -2.96
N ASP A 66 -16.25 6.88 -2.69
CA ASP A 66 -15.65 5.56 -2.52
C ASP A 66 -15.21 4.96 -3.87
N ALA A 67 -14.33 3.99 -3.84
CA ALA A 67 -14.00 3.23 -5.03
C ALA A 67 -15.19 2.34 -5.44
N PRO A 68 -15.40 2.10 -6.75
CA PRO A 68 -16.44 1.17 -7.20
C PRO A 68 -16.21 -0.21 -6.58
N LYS A 69 -17.20 -0.72 -5.82
CA LYS A 69 -17.11 -2.03 -5.13
C LYS A 69 -16.75 -3.15 -6.11
N GLY A 70 -15.73 -3.94 -5.74
CA GLY A 70 -15.20 -5.01 -6.58
C GLY A 70 -14.17 -4.56 -7.62
N ALA A 71 -13.78 -3.31 -7.66
CA ALA A 71 -12.77 -2.79 -8.57
C ALA A 71 -11.34 -3.02 -8.06
N THR A 72 -10.89 -4.27 -8.04
CA THR A 72 -9.50 -4.63 -7.67
C THR A 72 -8.43 -4.03 -8.60
N LYS A 73 -8.85 -3.30 -9.63
CA LYS A 73 -7.96 -2.73 -10.66
C LYS A 73 -7.55 -1.28 -10.37
N ASN A 74 -8.24 -0.59 -9.47
CA ASN A 74 -7.91 0.79 -9.14
C ASN A 74 -6.79 0.84 -8.08
N PRO A 75 -5.89 1.82 -8.15
CA PRO A 75 -4.85 2.01 -7.14
C PRO A 75 -5.33 2.78 -5.90
N TYR A 76 -6.64 2.98 -5.72
CA TYR A 76 -7.22 3.81 -4.66
C TYR A 76 -8.48 3.16 -4.08
N ASP A 77 -8.77 3.49 -2.84
CA ASP A 77 -9.95 3.07 -2.09
C ASP A 77 -11.02 4.18 -2.09
N PHE A 78 -10.61 5.44 -2.07
CA PHE A 78 -11.49 6.60 -2.13
C PHE A 78 -10.87 7.74 -2.94
N CYS A 79 -11.67 8.73 -3.30
CA CYS A 79 -11.14 9.96 -3.90
C CYS A 79 -11.98 11.17 -3.50
N PHE A 80 -11.39 12.35 -3.66
CA PHE A 80 -12.04 13.63 -3.39
C PHE A 80 -11.34 14.74 -4.18
N ASN A 81 -12.06 15.82 -4.45
CA ASN A 81 -11.43 17.03 -4.95
C ASN A 81 -10.94 17.87 -3.76
N TYR A 82 -9.76 18.46 -3.89
CA TYR A 82 -9.19 19.38 -2.94
C TYR A 82 -8.93 20.72 -3.61
N LYS A 83 -9.44 21.80 -3.01
CA LYS A 83 -9.22 23.17 -3.50
C LYS A 83 -8.52 24.02 -2.46
N HIS A 84 -7.61 24.86 -2.91
CA HIS A 84 -6.97 25.88 -2.07
C HIS A 84 -7.04 27.24 -2.79
N PRO A 85 -8.04 28.08 -2.43
CA PRO A 85 -8.34 29.30 -3.17
C PRO A 85 -7.17 30.27 -3.32
N GLU A 86 -6.34 30.42 -2.27
CA GLU A 86 -5.20 31.32 -2.29
C GLU A 86 -4.08 30.92 -3.26
N SER A 87 -3.92 29.62 -3.52
CA SER A 87 -2.93 29.10 -4.48
C SER A 87 -3.50 28.84 -5.86
N GLY A 88 -4.83 28.86 -6.01
CA GLY A 88 -5.51 28.43 -7.23
C GLY A 88 -5.48 26.93 -7.48
N PHE A 89 -5.08 26.14 -6.48
CA PHE A 89 -5.06 24.69 -6.59
C PHE A 89 -6.49 24.14 -6.53
N ASP A 90 -6.82 23.27 -7.47
CA ASP A 90 -8.06 22.49 -7.48
C ASP A 90 -7.80 21.20 -8.28
N ASP A 91 -7.61 20.08 -7.57
CA ASP A 91 -7.25 18.82 -8.20
C ASP A 91 -7.90 17.62 -7.48
N LEU A 92 -7.91 16.49 -8.17
CA LEU A 92 -8.42 15.22 -7.67
C LEU A 92 -7.32 14.48 -6.89
N ILE A 93 -7.61 14.19 -5.63
CA ILE A 93 -6.75 13.40 -4.75
C ILE A 93 -7.32 11.98 -4.66
N TRP A 94 -6.47 10.99 -4.88
CA TRP A 94 -6.77 9.58 -4.72
C TRP A 94 -6.22 9.09 -3.39
N GLY A 95 -7.03 8.39 -2.60
CA GLY A 95 -6.66 7.86 -1.30
C GLY A 95 -6.66 6.34 -1.27
N ASP A 96 -5.73 5.76 -0.57
CA ASP A 96 -5.62 4.32 -0.33
C ASP A 96 -5.34 4.09 1.16
N ILE A 97 -6.16 3.28 1.84
CA ILE A 97 -6.07 3.04 3.27
C ILE A 97 -5.27 1.78 3.54
N LYS A 98 -4.28 1.87 4.41
CA LYS A 98 -3.40 0.78 4.81
C LYS A 98 -3.44 0.56 6.31
N ALA A 99 -4.35 -0.33 6.74
CA ALA A 99 -4.43 -0.74 8.13
C ALA A 99 -3.52 -1.96 8.37
N THR A 100 -2.53 -1.81 9.25
CA THR A 100 -1.53 -2.82 9.56
C THR A 100 -1.71 -3.34 10.98
N LYS A 101 -1.70 -4.67 11.15
CA LYS A 101 -1.77 -5.27 12.48
C LYS A 101 -0.42 -5.18 13.18
N PHE A 102 -0.37 -4.52 14.33
CA PHE A 102 0.85 -4.26 15.10
C PHE A 102 1.66 -5.52 15.47
N SER A 103 0.98 -6.65 15.69
CA SER A 103 1.66 -7.92 16.01
C SER A 103 2.51 -8.52 14.87
N TYR A 104 2.43 -7.95 13.68
CA TYR A 104 3.26 -8.33 12.54
C TYR A 104 4.34 -7.28 12.32
N ALA A 105 5.36 -7.27 13.19
CA ALA A 105 6.45 -6.28 13.18
C ALA A 105 7.19 -6.11 11.83
N ASP A 106 7.07 -7.09 10.92
CA ASP A 106 7.67 -7.05 9.58
C ASP A 106 6.64 -6.85 8.45
N SER A 107 5.38 -6.56 8.77
CA SER A 107 4.35 -6.42 7.74
C SER A 107 4.33 -5.01 7.16
N ASN A 108 5.23 -4.76 6.22
CA ASN A 108 5.16 -3.57 5.39
C ASN A 108 3.93 -3.67 4.47
N PRO A 109 3.04 -2.67 4.45
CA PRO A 109 1.87 -2.72 3.60
C PRO A 109 2.25 -2.68 2.11
N ASP A 110 1.44 -3.36 1.29
CA ASP A 110 1.56 -3.29 -0.16
C ASP A 110 0.93 -1.99 -0.67
N LEU A 111 1.73 -1.12 -1.30
CA LEU A 111 1.30 0.17 -1.84
C LEU A 111 0.76 0.09 -3.28
N GLY A 112 0.61 -1.11 -3.81
CA GLY A 112 0.14 -1.36 -5.17
C GLY A 112 1.22 -1.93 -6.09
N THR A 113 0.78 -2.36 -7.27
CA THR A 113 1.69 -2.91 -8.28
C THR A 113 2.29 -1.81 -9.14
N PRO A 114 3.53 -1.97 -9.65
CA PRO A 114 4.11 -1.00 -10.57
C PRO A 114 3.22 -0.67 -11.76
N GLU A 115 2.55 -1.66 -12.34
CA GLU A 115 1.66 -1.47 -13.50
C GLU A 115 0.45 -0.58 -13.18
N LYS A 116 -0.12 -0.69 -11.97
CA LYS A 116 -1.21 0.20 -11.54
C LYS A 116 -0.72 1.64 -11.40
N ILE A 117 0.49 1.82 -10.84
CA ILE A 117 1.11 3.13 -10.65
C ILE A 117 1.45 3.75 -12.01
N ILE A 118 2.02 2.98 -12.95
CA ILE A 118 2.28 3.43 -14.32
C ILE A 118 0.97 3.91 -14.96
N LYS A 119 -0.08 3.09 -14.91
CA LYS A 119 -1.38 3.45 -15.48
C LYS A 119 -1.91 4.73 -14.86
N PHE A 120 -1.87 4.86 -13.54
CA PHE A 120 -2.30 6.04 -12.80
C PHE A 120 -1.58 7.31 -13.28
N ILE A 121 -0.26 7.25 -13.44
CA ILE A 121 0.56 8.37 -13.93
C ILE A 121 0.28 8.66 -15.40
N MET A 122 0.15 7.63 -16.25
CA MET A 122 -0.14 7.78 -17.69
C MET A 122 -1.54 8.34 -17.94
N ASP A 123 -2.49 8.10 -17.04
CA ASP A 123 -3.82 8.72 -17.06
C ASP A 123 -3.81 10.19 -16.58
N GLY A 124 -2.63 10.74 -16.22
CA GLY A 124 -2.44 12.14 -15.82
C GLY A 124 -2.67 12.42 -14.33
N HIS A 125 -2.71 11.37 -13.50
CA HIS A 125 -2.91 11.50 -12.05
C HIS A 125 -1.58 11.44 -11.30
N PHE A 126 -1.38 12.33 -10.32
CA PHE A 126 -0.14 12.42 -9.56
C PHE A 126 -0.33 12.47 -8.04
N TYR A 127 -1.56 12.67 -7.57
CA TYR A 127 -1.87 12.75 -6.15
C TYR A 127 -2.49 11.46 -5.66
N LEU A 128 -1.64 10.48 -5.31
CA LEU A 128 -2.03 9.27 -4.59
C LEU A 128 -1.54 9.37 -3.15
N LEU A 129 -2.49 9.46 -2.23
CA LEU A 129 -2.29 9.62 -0.80
C LEU A 129 -2.54 8.30 -0.09
N PHE A 130 -1.58 7.83 0.69
CA PHE A 130 -1.77 6.69 1.58
C PHE A 130 -2.14 7.17 2.98
N VAL A 131 -3.12 6.50 3.57
CA VAL A 131 -3.57 6.70 4.96
C VAL A 131 -3.16 5.47 5.76
N PHE A 132 -2.15 5.60 6.58
CA PHE A 132 -1.60 4.52 7.40
C PHE A 132 -2.22 4.52 8.79
N LEU A 133 -2.62 3.33 9.24
CA LEU A 133 -3.15 3.08 10.58
C LEU A 133 -2.55 1.78 11.13
N GLU A 134 -2.38 1.73 12.45
CA GLU A 134 -2.02 0.50 13.15
C GLU A 134 -3.17 0.05 14.04
N TYR A 135 -3.32 -1.27 14.19
CA TYR A 135 -4.35 -1.85 15.05
C TYR A 135 -3.89 -3.14 15.73
N GLU A 136 -4.56 -3.47 16.82
CA GLU A 136 -4.45 -4.74 17.53
C GLU A 136 -5.83 -5.39 17.72
N ALA A 137 -5.84 -6.67 18.13
CA ALA A 137 -7.07 -7.33 18.56
C ALA A 137 -7.33 -7.02 20.03
N THR A 138 -8.58 -6.69 20.38
CA THR A 138 -9.04 -6.68 21.77
C THR A 138 -9.28 -8.10 22.28
N GLU A 139 -9.53 -8.26 23.59
CA GLU A 139 -9.91 -9.56 24.19
C GLU A 139 -11.17 -10.14 23.54
N ASP A 140 -12.14 -9.29 23.15
CA ASP A 140 -13.35 -9.67 22.42
C ASP A 140 -13.12 -9.83 20.90
N ASN A 141 -11.88 -9.86 20.46
CA ASN A 141 -11.48 -9.99 19.06
C ASN A 141 -11.99 -8.86 18.13
N GLN A 142 -12.23 -7.68 18.68
CA GLN A 142 -12.53 -6.46 17.91
C GLN A 142 -11.22 -5.79 17.48
N THR A 143 -11.31 -4.87 16.53
CA THR A 143 -10.19 -4.04 16.08
C THR A 143 -10.06 -2.79 16.94
N LYS A 144 -8.92 -2.62 17.59
CA LYS A 144 -8.55 -1.41 18.34
C LYS A 144 -7.38 -0.72 17.65
N PHE A 145 -7.57 0.53 17.28
CA PHE A 145 -6.51 1.34 16.68
C PHE A 145 -5.49 1.80 17.73
N LEU A 146 -4.23 1.84 17.31
CA LEU A 146 -3.10 2.24 18.14
C LEU A 146 -2.54 3.57 17.67
N ALA A 147 -1.99 4.33 18.60
CA ALA A 147 -1.20 5.50 18.26
C ALA A 147 0.20 5.07 17.82
N PHE A 148 0.74 5.75 16.81
CA PHE A 148 2.15 5.69 16.45
C PHE A 148 3.02 6.29 17.58
N GLU A 149 4.33 6.15 17.48
CA GLU A 149 5.28 6.65 18.49
C GLU A 149 5.17 8.16 18.75
N ASP A 150 4.74 8.93 17.77
CA ASP A 150 4.49 10.39 17.89
C ASP A 150 3.13 10.76 18.49
N GLY A 151 2.33 9.75 18.87
CA GLY A 151 1.02 9.91 19.49
C GLY A 151 -0.14 10.10 18.51
N ARG A 152 0.11 10.18 17.20
CA ARG A 152 -0.93 10.24 16.17
C ARG A 152 -1.47 8.84 15.87
N TYR A 153 -2.74 8.74 15.52
CA TYR A 153 -3.39 7.47 15.13
C TYR A 153 -3.44 7.26 13.62
N VAL A 154 -3.17 8.32 12.88
CA VAL A 154 -3.25 8.34 11.42
C VAL A 154 -2.02 9.07 10.89
N HIS A 155 -1.34 8.45 9.92
CA HIS A 155 -0.28 9.07 9.16
C HIS A 155 -0.63 9.10 7.69
N CYS A 156 -0.48 10.23 7.04
CA CYS A 156 -0.67 10.38 5.61
C CYS A 156 0.65 10.63 4.90
N GLN A 157 0.89 9.90 3.80
CA GLN A 157 2.05 10.13 2.92
C GLN A 157 1.59 10.09 1.46
N PHE A 158 2.08 11.03 0.65
CA PHE A 158 1.94 10.87 -0.79
C PHE A 158 2.88 9.79 -1.32
N LEU A 159 2.44 9.03 -2.32
CA LEU A 159 3.27 7.99 -2.96
C LEU A 159 4.64 8.54 -3.39
N LYS A 160 4.70 9.78 -3.87
CA LYS A 160 5.95 10.41 -4.29
C LYS A 160 6.97 10.64 -3.16
N ASP A 161 6.48 10.73 -1.92
CA ASP A 161 7.29 11.06 -0.74
C ASP A 161 7.66 9.83 0.11
N ILE A 162 7.44 8.62 -0.40
CA ILE A 162 7.84 7.39 0.29
C ILE A 162 9.35 7.35 0.55
N HIS A 163 9.74 6.72 1.66
CA HIS A 163 11.17 6.60 2.00
C HIS A 163 11.96 5.85 0.93
N HIS A 164 13.22 6.22 0.72
CA HIS A 164 14.09 5.62 -0.30
C HIS A 164 14.37 4.12 -0.08
N SER A 165 14.15 3.59 1.12
CA SER A 165 14.22 2.15 1.42
C SER A 165 13.10 1.33 0.79
N VAL A 166 12.11 1.99 0.18
CA VAL A 166 11.02 1.33 -0.56
C VAL A 166 11.56 0.28 -1.53
N ARG A 167 10.92 -0.86 -1.58
CA ARG A 167 11.28 -1.96 -2.48
C ARG A 167 10.05 -2.51 -3.20
N ILE A 168 10.27 -3.21 -4.29
CA ILE A 168 9.25 -4.03 -4.92
C ILE A 168 9.49 -5.48 -4.53
N ASN A 169 8.49 -6.12 -3.91
CA ASN A 169 8.58 -7.51 -3.46
C ASN A 169 8.50 -8.50 -4.66
N PRO A 170 8.68 -9.83 -4.44
CA PRO A 170 8.60 -10.84 -5.51
C PRO A 170 7.23 -10.94 -6.20
N LYS A 171 6.15 -10.43 -5.60
CA LYS A 171 4.81 -10.34 -6.20
C LYS A 171 4.57 -8.95 -6.81
N PRO A 172 5.46 -8.39 -7.56
CA PRO A 172 5.69 -7.00 -7.93
C PRO A 172 4.70 -6.01 -7.27
N GLN A 173 4.91 -5.78 -5.98
CA GLN A 173 4.17 -4.78 -5.20
C GLN A 173 5.15 -3.87 -4.49
N PHE A 174 4.87 -2.59 -4.47
CA PHE A 174 5.63 -1.63 -3.68
C PHE A 174 5.39 -1.86 -2.20
N GLN A 175 6.46 -1.88 -1.42
CA GLN A 175 6.43 -1.99 0.04
C GLN A 175 7.33 -0.94 0.66
N VAL A 176 6.84 -0.29 1.71
CA VAL A 176 7.60 0.67 2.51
C VAL A 176 7.39 0.36 3.99
N ASN A 177 8.39 0.63 4.81
CA ASN A 177 8.21 0.63 6.25
C ASN A 177 7.45 1.90 6.66
N ILE A 178 6.27 1.76 7.25
CA ILE A 178 5.42 2.89 7.65
C ILE A 178 5.99 3.70 8.82
N HIS A 179 7.00 3.18 9.53
CA HIS A 179 7.71 3.89 10.60
C HIS A 179 8.87 4.74 10.08
N GLU A 180 9.26 4.55 8.81
CA GLU A 180 10.27 5.41 8.19
C GLU A 180 9.67 6.77 7.83
N PRO A 181 10.39 7.87 8.09
CA PRO A 181 9.92 9.21 7.76
C PRO A 181 9.79 9.38 6.25
N GLU A 182 8.79 10.14 5.83
CA GLU A 182 8.68 10.53 4.42
C GLU A 182 9.85 11.41 3.97
N GLU A 183 10.16 11.34 2.69
CA GLU A 183 11.16 12.17 2.03
C GLU A 183 10.48 12.99 0.93
N TYR A 184 10.33 14.29 1.13
CA TYR A 184 9.74 15.14 0.09
C TYR A 184 10.50 15.04 -1.22
N ARG A 185 9.76 14.79 -2.31
CA ARG A 185 10.25 14.74 -3.70
C ARG A 185 9.36 15.54 -4.62
N THR A 186 9.97 16.07 -5.66
CA THR A 186 9.24 16.48 -6.85
C THR A 186 8.72 15.25 -7.60
N ARG A 187 7.76 15.41 -8.49
CA ARG A 187 7.25 14.31 -9.33
C ARG A 187 8.33 13.69 -10.21
N ASP A 188 9.27 14.52 -10.71
CA ASP A 188 10.41 14.04 -11.52
C ASP A 188 11.36 13.16 -10.70
N GLU A 189 11.68 13.54 -9.47
CA GLU A 189 12.50 12.73 -8.56
C GLU A 189 11.82 11.43 -8.20
N PHE A 190 10.50 11.46 -7.97
CA PHE A 190 9.74 10.25 -7.73
C PHE A 190 9.75 9.31 -8.94
N LEU A 191 9.54 9.81 -10.16
CA LEU A 191 9.60 8.98 -11.36
C LEU A 191 10.95 8.29 -11.53
N LYS A 192 12.06 8.97 -11.19
CA LYS A 192 13.42 8.39 -11.20
C LYS A 192 13.57 7.30 -10.15
N LEU A 193 13.08 7.53 -8.92
CA LEU A 193 13.07 6.53 -7.85
C LEU A 193 12.24 5.30 -8.26
N PHE A 194 11.03 5.53 -8.74
CA PHE A 194 10.12 4.49 -9.20
C PHE A 194 10.75 3.63 -10.30
N TYR A 195 11.28 4.26 -11.34
CA TYR A 195 11.96 3.59 -12.44
C TYR A 195 13.11 2.71 -11.93
N THR A 196 13.96 3.26 -11.06
CA THR A 196 15.10 2.55 -10.48
C THR A 196 14.64 1.31 -9.69
N LYS A 197 13.66 1.48 -8.79
CA LYS A 197 13.14 0.38 -7.97
C LYS A 197 12.44 -0.69 -8.79
N TYR A 198 11.73 -0.30 -9.84
CA TYR A 198 11.08 -1.29 -10.72
C TYR A 198 12.12 -2.07 -11.53
N LYS A 199 13.12 -1.40 -12.07
CA LYS A 199 14.23 -2.06 -12.78
C LYS A 199 14.99 -3.03 -11.88
N GLU A 200 15.36 -2.63 -10.66
CA GLU A 200 15.97 -3.52 -9.65
C GLU A 200 15.11 -4.77 -9.38
N SER A 201 13.78 -4.63 -9.36
CA SER A 201 12.86 -5.76 -9.19
C SER A 201 12.89 -6.72 -10.37
N ILE A 202 12.91 -6.19 -11.59
CA ILE A 202 13.01 -6.98 -12.81
C ILE A 202 14.33 -7.77 -12.82
N ASP A 203 15.46 -7.11 -12.50
CA ASP A 203 16.78 -7.74 -12.45
C ASP A 203 16.81 -8.89 -11.43
N ARG A 204 16.23 -8.67 -10.22
CA ARG A 204 16.10 -9.74 -9.22
C ARG A 204 15.25 -10.92 -9.70
N ASN A 205 14.18 -10.65 -10.45
CA ASN A 205 13.33 -11.70 -11.01
C ASN A 205 14.06 -12.51 -12.11
N ILE A 206 14.84 -11.85 -12.96
CA ILE A 206 15.68 -12.50 -13.98
C ILE A 206 16.67 -13.42 -13.28
N ALA A 207 17.47 -12.92 -12.33
CA ALA A 207 18.43 -13.70 -11.59
C ALA A 207 17.79 -14.93 -10.89
N LYS A 208 16.58 -14.76 -10.33
CA LYS A 208 15.83 -15.87 -9.72
C LYS A 208 15.41 -16.93 -10.74
N GLN A 209 15.01 -16.54 -11.96
CA GLN A 209 14.64 -17.49 -13.00
C GLN A 209 15.89 -18.23 -13.57
N GLU A 210 17.02 -17.54 -13.69
CA GLU A 210 18.28 -18.15 -14.08
C GLU A 210 18.75 -19.18 -13.04
N ALA A 211 18.69 -18.85 -11.75
CA ALA A 211 19.00 -19.81 -10.69
C ALA A 211 18.08 -21.03 -10.69
N LYS A 212 16.77 -20.85 -10.96
CA LYS A 212 15.82 -21.95 -11.08
C LYS A 212 16.14 -22.84 -12.28
N LYS A 213 16.58 -22.24 -13.40
CA LYS A 213 16.97 -23.00 -14.58
C LYS A 213 18.19 -23.86 -14.30
N ALA A 214 19.21 -23.30 -13.67
CA ALA A 214 20.42 -24.05 -13.28
C ALA A 214 20.11 -25.18 -12.28
N ASP A 215 19.22 -24.96 -11.29
CA ASP A 215 18.75 -26.00 -10.36
C ASP A 215 17.99 -27.13 -11.10
N LEU A 216 17.15 -26.77 -12.08
CA LEU A 216 16.45 -27.77 -12.89
C LEU A 216 17.39 -28.65 -13.69
N ASP A 217 18.42 -28.06 -14.31
CA ASP A 217 19.44 -28.80 -15.07
C ASP A 217 20.18 -29.80 -14.15
N SER A 218 20.60 -29.36 -12.96
CA SER A 218 21.22 -30.23 -11.94
C SER A 218 20.33 -31.36 -11.47
N ARG A 219 19.03 -31.11 -11.28
CA ARG A 219 18.06 -32.13 -10.90
C ARG A 219 17.79 -33.12 -12.01
N PHE A 220 17.79 -32.66 -13.26
CA PHE A 220 17.62 -33.54 -14.43
C PHE A 220 18.74 -34.54 -14.53
N ASP A 221 19.99 -34.14 -14.40
CA ASP A 221 21.15 -35.03 -14.36
C ASP A 221 21.03 -36.10 -13.26
N SER A 222 20.60 -35.67 -12.06
CA SER A 222 20.36 -36.56 -10.94
C SER A 222 19.22 -37.57 -11.21
N MET A 223 18.15 -37.14 -11.88
CA MET A 223 17.04 -38.02 -12.30
C MET A 223 17.53 -39.05 -13.33
N LEU A 224 18.36 -38.65 -14.30
CA LEU A 224 18.94 -39.58 -15.28
C LEU A 224 19.83 -40.62 -14.64
N GLN A 225 20.66 -40.26 -13.68
CA GLN A 225 21.48 -41.22 -12.93
C GLN A 225 20.61 -42.21 -12.14
N ARG A 226 19.54 -41.75 -11.48
CA ARG A 226 18.62 -42.64 -10.76
C ARG A 226 17.90 -43.57 -11.70
N LEU A 227 17.45 -43.09 -12.86
CA LEU A 227 16.80 -43.92 -13.87
C LEU A 227 17.76 -44.99 -14.40
N LYS A 228 19.02 -44.65 -14.66
CA LYS A 228 20.04 -45.60 -15.07
C LYS A 228 20.22 -46.72 -14.01
N THR A 229 20.42 -46.32 -12.74
CA THR A 229 20.55 -47.27 -11.64
C THR A 229 19.32 -48.19 -11.50
N TYR A 230 18.13 -47.68 -11.72
CA TYR A 230 16.89 -48.46 -11.69
C TYR A 230 16.84 -49.47 -12.84
N ASN A 231 17.18 -49.03 -14.05
CA ASN A 231 17.19 -49.92 -15.22
C ASN A 231 18.26 -51.05 -15.09
N ASP A 232 19.42 -50.72 -14.52
CA ASP A 232 20.48 -51.72 -14.29
C ASP A 232 20.02 -52.79 -13.29
N LYS A 233 19.25 -52.44 -12.26
CA LYS A 233 18.67 -53.40 -11.30
C LYS A 233 17.70 -54.36 -11.99
N ILE A 234 16.76 -53.85 -12.80
CA ILE A 234 15.77 -54.67 -13.49
C ILE A 234 16.43 -55.65 -14.45
N ASN A 235 17.50 -55.23 -15.13
CA ASN A 235 18.20 -56.06 -16.09
C ASN A 235 19.11 -57.15 -15.44
N HIS A 236 19.38 -57.06 -14.14
CA HIS A 236 20.14 -58.05 -13.38
C HIS A 236 19.24 -59.10 -12.69
N ASP A 237 17.96 -58.84 -12.56
CA ASP A 237 16.96 -59.75 -11.94
C ASP A 237 16.24 -60.64 -12.99
N HIS A 238 16.70 -60.63 -14.24
CA HIS A 238 16.29 -61.47 -15.36
C HIS A 238 17.53 -62.18 -15.95
#